data_fddab9a544b685c9e8c717f1e3880354
#
_entry.id   fddab9a544b685c9e8c717f1e3880354
#
_cell.length_a   1.000
_cell.length_b   1.000
_cell.length_c   1.000
_cell.angle_alpha   90.00
_cell.angle_beta   90.00
_cell.angle_gamma   90.00
#
_symmetry.space_group_name_H-M   'P 1'
#
loop_
_entity.id
_entity.type
_entity.pdbx_description
1 polymer ?
#
loop_
_entity_poly.entity_id
_entity_poly.type
_entity_poly.pdbx_seq_one_letter_code
_entity_poly.pdbx_strand_id
1 'polypeptide(L)'
;MTSLFLSSAVAISLFSCTPTSASPDTPDPEKPTPDAVEPKIVSARLSEYPKAVLTIDEKTYVVDAELPFGSILGSATLEMNLAEGCKSDPVSGSSVDLRKTFPIFVTAPNGASRKYTFSARVAASDIVKIKWFELKDYYIRAELDGSDYLFTLPYGADLKNLKIDLATDYKLITEPDIASGIDLSEPCEIKVYAEDGKTFKTYTLKARHFAKDVGVRGVYLPSPSHTSSFSNYANLCESMDLLQELNFNCLYVCAWAATKTAWPSEVLLANSTYSDVASLNMYRSYTGGSGDAIADMISEGHKRGIKVVMWFEYGFMHKVGSVDMNDPLLAKHPDWIGLNSGGGYCNYNGTDFYLNSFSAEVQKFMIDLVVEAVRRYPELDGIQGDDRLPASPINAGYNKETVDAYMTQTGKPYPSDNKNKDWQAWKLASLNRFALDLHDAVKAERQSCMVFFAPNKYPWACNNLSQDWPSWVKSGACEFLTVQCYVTANYERDVDSQIAYMKANTSKNIFQPAMILKNGANLMSPQMLSEQLCHNRKVGTMCEAQFWFDGLWNEDIRKMFKLFYSYPVEFPEL
;
A
#
# COMPACT_ATOMS: atom_id res chain seq x y z
N MET A 1 -20.07 -28.04 -36.32
CA MET A 1 -21.33 -28.44 -36.98
C MET A 1 -21.73 -27.25 -37.81
N THR A 2 -21.33 -27.28 -39.07
CA THR A 2 -22.13 -27.52 -40.30
C THR A 2 -23.09 -26.37 -40.56
N SER A 3 -22.71 -25.45 -41.43
CA SER A 3 -23.03 -25.29 -42.86
C SER A 3 -24.51 -24.98 -43.12
N LEU A 4 -24.80 -23.94 -43.89
CA LEU A 4 -25.21 -24.12 -45.28
C LEU A 4 -25.42 -22.77 -46.00
N PHE A 5 -24.86 -22.71 -47.18
CA PHE A 5 -25.14 -21.79 -48.27
C PHE A 5 -26.61 -21.83 -48.74
N LEU A 6 -27.12 -20.72 -49.25
CA LEU A 6 -27.98 -20.80 -50.46
C LEU A 6 -27.89 -19.52 -51.31
N SER A 7 -27.42 -19.71 -52.48
CA SER A 7 -27.40 -18.86 -53.66
C SER A 7 -28.76 -18.94 -54.39
N SER A 8 -29.23 -17.81 -54.92
CA SER A 8 -30.27 -17.87 -55.97
C SER A 8 -30.04 -16.75 -56.97
N ALA A 9 -29.67 -17.16 -58.13
CA ALA A 9 -29.69 -16.39 -59.39
C ALA A 9 -30.98 -16.62 -60.13
N VAL A 10 -31.59 -15.58 -60.72
CA VAL A 10 -32.58 -15.65 -61.83
C VAL A 10 -32.35 -14.38 -62.65
N ALA A 11 -31.81 -14.39 -63.80
CA ALA A 11 -32.21 -14.75 -65.13
C ALA A 11 -32.91 -13.59 -65.90
N ILE A 12 -32.26 -13.27 -66.94
CA ILE A 12 -32.48 -12.32 -68.04
C ILE A 12 -33.76 -12.63 -68.78
N SER A 13 -34.49 -11.60 -69.27
CA SER A 13 -35.28 -11.75 -70.53
C SER A 13 -35.17 -10.47 -71.35
N LEU A 14 -34.57 -10.68 -72.51
CA LEU A 14 -34.55 -9.76 -73.63
C LEU A 14 -35.90 -9.74 -74.37
N PHE A 15 -36.35 -8.58 -74.78
CA PHE A 15 -37.26 -8.46 -75.91
C PHE A 15 -36.77 -7.35 -76.84
N SER A 16 -36.51 -7.74 -78.05
CA SER A 16 -36.18 -6.95 -79.23
C SER A 16 -37.44 -6.60 -80.00
N CYS A 17 -37.55 -5.39 -80.51
CA CYS A 17 -38.26 -5.13 -81.78
C CYS A 17 -37.77 -3.83 -82.40
N THR A 18 -37.40 -3.96 -83.65
CA THR A 18 -36.95 -2.95 -84.61
C THR A 18 -38.12 -2.49 -85.50
N PRO A 19 -37.95 -1.69 -86.56
CA PRO A 19 -38.24 -0.25 -86.55
C PRO A 19 -39.27 0.10 -87.67
N THR A 20 -39.73 1.35 -87.63
CA THR A 20 -40.35 1.91 -88.85
C THR A 20 -39.91 3.33 -89.10
N SER A 21 -39.55 3.59 -90.30
CA SER A 21 -39.04 4.80 -90.93
C SER A 21 -40.13 5.85 -91.20
N ALA A 22 -39.79 7.12 -91.03
CA ALA A 22 -40.30 8.20 -91.88
C ALA A 22 -39.40 9.40 -91.80
N SER A 23 -39.10 9.99 -92.88
CA SER A 23 -38.20 11.10 -93.25
C SER A 23 -38.86 12.47 -93.06
N PRO A 24 -38.25 13.57 -93.42
CA PRO A 24 -37.67 14.53 -92.50
C PRO A 24 -38.44 15.90 -92.52
N ASP A 25 -38.40 16.64 -91.43
CA ASP A 25 -38.74 18.06 -91.49
C ASP A 25 -37.60 18.89 -90.91
N THR A 26 -37.40 20.04 -91.45
CA THR A 26 -36.34 21.01 -91.38
C THR A 26 -36.14 21.56 -89.97
N PRO A 27 -34.90 21.99 -89.55
CA PRO A 27 -34.60 22.44 -88.22
C PRO A 27 -35.01 23.88 -88.00
N ASP A 28 -35.70 24.10 -86.85
CA ASP A 28 -35.96 25.39 -86.23
C ASP A 28 -34.65 25.83 -85.49
N PRO A 29 -34.30 27.09 -85.41
CA PRO A 29 -33.01 27.55 -84.85
C PRO A 29 -32.93 27.26 -83.36
N GLU A 30 -31.81 26.61 -83.00
CA GLU A 30 -31.44 26.31 -81.63
C GLU A 30 -31.55 27.51 -80.68
N LYS A 31 -32.39 27.38 -79.67
CA LYS A 31 -32.35 28.18 -78.46
C LYS A 31 -31.08 27.83 -77.73
N PRO A 32 -30.23 28.76 -77.29
CA PRO A 32 -29.03 28.43 -76.57
C PRO A 32 -29.42 27.68 -75.29
N THR A 33 -28.99 26.43 -75.19
CA THR A 33 -29.08 25.61 -73.98
C THR A 33 -28.33 26.37 -72.89
N PRO A 34 -28.94 26.65 -71.74
CA PRO A 34 -28.19 27.23 -70.62
C PRO A 34 -27.03 26.31 -70.29
N ASP A 35 -25.84 26.85 -70.10
CA ASP A 35 -24.67 26.11 -69.62
C ASP A 35 -25.15 25.19 -68.48
N ALA A 36 -24.86 23.87 -68.66
CA ALA A 36 -25.34 22.85 -67.73
C ALA A 36 -24.71 23.06 -66.36
N VAL A 37 -25.45 23.77 -65.47
CA VAL A 37 -24.99 23.96 -64.09
C VAL A 37 -24.86 22.57 -63.45
N GLU A 38 -23.63 22.24 -63.04
CA GLU A 38 -23.35 20.98 -62.31
C GLU A 38 -23.91 21.06 -60.88
N PRO A 39 -24.60 20.00 -60.40
CA PRO A 39 -25.05 19.93 -59.02
C PRO A 39 -23.86 19.83 -58.07
N LYS A 40 -23.52 20.90 -57.36
CA LYS A 40 -22.29 20.99 -56.57
C LYS A 40 -22.50 21.74 -55.23
N ILE A 41 -21.85 21.24 -54.19
CA ILE A 41 -21.66 21.95 -52.94
C ILE A 41 -20.38 22.76 -53.02
N VAL A 42 -20.49 24.10 -52.99
CA VAL A 42 -19.34 25.02 -53.07
C VAL A 42 -18.61 25.13 -51.77
N SER A 43 -19.36 25.24 -50.65
CA SER A 43 -18.83 25.24 -49.31
C SER A 43 -19.90 24.75 -48.33
N ALA A 44 -19.46 24.28 -47.19
CA ALA A 44 -20.34 23.87 -46.08
C ALA A 44 -19.72 24.31 -44.75
N ARG A 45 -20.58 24.57 -43.77
CA ARG A 45 -20.17 24.83 -42.38
C ARG A 45 -21.22 24.33 -41.40
N LEU A 46 -20.78 24.17 -40.14
CA LEU A 46 -21.64 23.85 -39.01
C LEU A 46 -21.75 25.07 -38.10
N SER A 47 -22.95 25.64 -37.91
CA SER A 47 -23.12 26.91 -37.22
C SER A 47 -22.67 26.84 -35.76
N GLU A 48 -22.94 25.75 -35.07
CA GLU A 48 -22.56 25.54 -33.66
C GLU A 48 -21.07 25.21 -33.48
N TYR A 49 -20.38 24.87 -34.57
CA TYR A 49 -18.96 24.51 -34.56
C TYR A 49 -18.15 25.34 -35.54
N PRO A 50 -17.98 26.63 -35.28
CA PRO A 50 -17.34 27.57 -36.23
C PRO A 50 -15.84 27.26 -36.50
N LYS A 51 -15.21 26.40 -35.65
CA LYS A 51 -13.85 25.92 -35.81
C LYS A 51 -13.76 24.54 -36.48
N ALA A 52 -14.89 23.93 -36.83
CA ALA A 52 -14.87 22.69 -37.57
C ALA A 52 -14.34 22.87 -38.96
N VAL A 53 -13.49 21.93 -39.41
CA VAL A 53 -12.97 21.92 -40.78
C VAL A 53 -13.82 21.00 -41.61
N LEU A 54 -14.54 21.54 -42.62
CA LEU A 54 -15.32 20.74 -43.54
C LEU A 54 -14.57 20.65 -44.88
N THR A 55 -14.31 19.43 -45.31
CA THR A 55 -13.72 19.11 -46.60
C THR A 55 -14.75 18.51 -47.53
N ILE A 56 -14.77 18.95 -48.77
CA ILE A 56 -15.65 18.45 -49.83
C ILE A 56 -14.79 17.80 -50.89
N ASP A 57 -14.90 16.49 -51.02
CA ASP A 57 -14.21 15.75 -52.06
C ASP A 57 -15.14 15.55 -53.28
N GLU A 58 -14.87 16.30 -54.34
CA GLU A 58 -15.66 16.27 -55.57
C GLU A 58 -15.43 15.02 -56.43
N LYS A 59 -14.44 14.19 -56.12
CA LYS A 59 -14.19 12.90 -56.81
C LYS A 59 -14.99 11.75 -56.19
N THR A 60 -15.05 11.74 -54.87
CA THR A 60 -15.75 10.70 -54.12
C THR A 60 -17.13 11.15 -53.64
N TYR A 61 -17.44 12.47 -53.77
CA TYR A 61 -18.67 13.09 -53.31
C TYR A 61 -18.89 12.89 -51.79
N VAL A 62 -17.83 13.12 -51.01
CA VAL A 62 -17.87 13.05 -49.56
C VAL A 62 -17.73 14.46 -48.96
N VAL A 63 -18.58 14.79 -48.01
CA VAL A 63 -18.43 15.96 -47.12
C VAL A 63 -18.04 15.43 -45.74
N ASP A 64 -16.78 15.63 -45.38
CA ASP A 64 -16.25 15.19 -44.08
C ASP A 64 -16.04 16.39 -43.17
N ALA A 65 -16.67 16.37 -42.00
CA ALA A 65 -16.59 17.43 -40.99
C ALA A 65 -15.72 16.96 -39.82
N GLU A 66 -14.56 17.61 -39.64
CA GLU A 66 -13.69 17.41 -38.49
C GLU A 66 -13.94 18.50 -37.46
N LEU A 67 -14.53 18.12 -36.32
CA LEU A 67 -14.79 18.99 -35.18
C LEU A 67 -13.56 19.10 -34.29
N PRO A 68 -13.34 20.25 -33.60
CA PRO A 68 -12.24 20.36 -32.63
C PRO A 68 -12.29 19.28 -31.56
N PHE A 69 -11.12 18.87 -31.06
CA PHE A 69 -11.00 17.94 -29.92
C PHE A 69 -11.85 18.41 -28.74
N GLY A 70 -12.52 17.47 -28.08
CA GLY A 70 -13.43 17.73 -26.95
C GLY A 70 -14.85 18.14 -27.37
N SER A 71 -15.14 18.26 -28.68
CA SER A 71 -16.50 18.48 -29.18
C SER A 71 -17.36 17.24 -28.92
N ILE A 72 -18.66 17.44 -28.69
CA ILE A 72 -19.62 16.34 -28.54
C ILE A 72 -20.43 16.24 -29.83
N LEU A 73 -20.39 15.08 -30.51
CA LEU A 73 -21.21 14.83 -31.67
C LEU A 73 -22.69 14.82 -31.25
N GLY A 74 -23.46 15.73 -31.83
CA GLY A 74 -24.88 15.91 -31.54
C GLY A 74 -25.60 16.47 -32.75
N SER A 75 -26.73 17.16 -32.54
CA SER A 75 -27.41 17.90 -33.60
C SER A 75 -26.70 19.22 -33.86
N ALA A 76 -26.53 19.56 -35.12
CA ALA A 76 -25.94 20.83 -35.55
C ALA A 76 -26.64 21.36 -36.80
N THR A 77 -26.61 22.66 -37.01
CA THR A 77 -27.16 23.29 -38.23
C THR A 77 -26.12 23.26 -39.34
N LEU A 78 -26.42 22.51 -40.42
CA LEU A 78 -25.57 22.40 -41.60
C LEU A 78 -25.94 23.51 -42.61
N GLU A 79 -25.04 24.48 -42.78
CA GLU A 79 -25.20 25.52 -43.81
C GLU A 79 -24.33 25.15 -45.02
N MET A 80 -24.92 25.28 -46.20
CA MET A 80 -24.25 24.97 -47.47
C MET A 80 -24.46 26.07 -48.47
N ASN A 81 -23.40 26.45 -49.15
CA ASN A 81 -23.43 27.25 -50.39
C ASN A 81 -23.39 26.26 -51.56
N LEU A 82 -24.37 26.32 -52.42
CA LEU A 82 -24.49 25.48 -53.60
C LEU A 82 -24.12 26.25 -54.86
N ALA A 83 -23.84 25.54 -55.96
CA ALA A 83 -23.74 26.16 -57.27
C ALA A 83 -25.04 26.88 -57.63
N GLU A 84 -24.96 27.90 -58.48
CA GLU A 84 -26.08 28.79 -58.80
C GLU A 84 -27.34 28.06 -59.25
N GLY A 85 -28.48 28.36 -58.57
CA GLY A 85 -29.77 27.73 -58.86
C GLY A 85 -29.95 26.30 -58.36
N CYS A 86 -28.92 25.68 -57.77
CA CYS A 86 -29.06 24.33 -57.16
C CYS A 86 -29.84 24.35 -55.83
N LYS A 87 -30.46 23.21 -55.53
CA LYS A 87 -31.16 22.96 -54.27
C LYS A 87 -30.59 21.72 -53.61
N SER A 88 -30.65 21.64 -52.30
CA SER A 88 -30.20 20.44 -51.56
C SER A 88 -31.31 19.83 -50.69
N ASP A 89 -31.15 18.52 -50.41
CA ASP A 89 -31.90 17.77 -49.43
C ASP A 89 -30.90 16.95 -48.60
N PRO A 90 -30.76 17.26 -47.29
CA PRO A 90 -31.47 18.28 -46.51
C PRO A 90 -31.15 19.73 -47.02
N VAL A 91 -32.13 20.62 -46.80
CA VAL A 91 -31.96 22.04 -47.17
C VAL A 91 -30.88 22.69 -46.32
N SER A 92 -30.11 23.63 -46.93
CA SER A 92 -29.15 24.46 -46.19
C SER A 92 -29.83 25.13 -44.99
N GLY A 93 -29.19 25.10 -43.81
CA GLY A 93 -29.76 25.56 -42.54
C GLY A 93 -30.57 24.51 -41.78
N SER A 94 -30.68 23.29 -42.28
CA SER A 94 -31.34 22.19 -41.55
C SER A 94 -30.50 21.68 -40.39
N SER A 95 -31.17 21.24 -39.32
CA SER A 95 -30.56 20.52 -38.20
C SER A 95 -30.26 19.07 -38.63
N VAL A 96 -29.02 18.63 -38.47
CA VAL A 96 -28.55 17.28 -38.80
C VAL A 96 -27.95 16.61 -37.57
N ASP A 97 -28.00 15.28 -37.51
CA ASP A 97 -27.40 14.49 -36.42
C ASP A 97 -25.99 14.05 -36.83
N LEU A 98 -24.98 14.71 -36.26
CA LEU A 98 -23.57 14.46 -36.54
C LEU A 98 -23.07 13.06 -36.13
N ARG A 99 -23.85 12.30 -35.34
CA ARG A 99 -23.53 10.92 -34.96
C ARG A 99 -23.78 9.93 -36.09
N LYS A 100 -24.43 10.38 -37.19
CA LYS A 100 -24.88 9.55 -38.31
C LYS A 100 -24.26 10.03 -39.59
N THR A 101 -23.87 9.09 -40.42
CA THR A 101 -23.59 9.35 -41.82
C THR A 101 -24.91 9.44 -42.58
N PHE A 102 -25.10 10.47 -43.39
CA PHE A 102 -26.34 10.67 -44.15
C PHE A 102 -26.04 11.20 -45.56
N PRO A 103 -26.96 10.97 -46.55
CA PRO A 103 -26.84 11.53 -47.86
C PRO A 103 -27.27 12.98 -47.93
N ILE A 104 -26.59 13.77 -48.76
CA ILE A 104 -27.01 15.10 -49.21
C ILE A 104 -27.24 14.99 -50.72
N PHE A 105 -28.48 15.21 -51.17
CA PHE A 105 -28.82 15.27 -52.59
C PHE A 105 -28.77 16.72 -53.07
N VAL A 106 -27.96 17.01 -54.06
CA VAL A 106 -27.91 18.33 -54.69
C VAL A 106 -28.48 18.24 -56.09
N THR A 107 -29.52 19.04 -56.39
CA THR A 107 -30.22 19.01 -57.66
C THR A 107 -30.06 20.34 -58.36
N ALA A 108 -29.58 20.34 -59.58
CA ALA A 108 -29.44 21.51 -60.45
C ALA A 108 -30.76 21.90 -61.13
N PRO A 109 -30.89 23.13 -61.67
CA PRO A 109 -32.10 23.60 -62.34
C PRO A 109 -32.55 22.76 -63.51
N ASN A 110 -31.61 22.06 -64.16
CA ASN A 110 -31.88 21.14 -65.28
C ASN A 110 -32.37 19.75 -64.86
N GLY A 111 -32.55 19.50 -63.54
CA GLY A 111 -32.96 18.24 -62.98
C GLY A 111 -31.87 17.20 -62.73
N ALA A 112 -30.63 17.50 -63.12
CA ALA A 112 -29.48 16.66 -62.76
C ALA A 112 -29.29 16.63 -61.23
N SER A 113 -29.05 15.46 -60.68
CA SER A 113 -28.89 15.30 -59.21
C SER A 113 -27.59 14.56 -58.91
N ARG A 114 -26.96 14.96 -57.80
CA ARG A 114 -25.72 14.36 -57.29
C ARG A 114 -25.91 14.06 -55.83
N LYS A 115 -25.46 12.87 -55.41
CA LYS A 115 -25.50 12.43 -54.00
C LYS A 115 -24.11 12.62 -53.38
N TYR A 116 -24.04 13.43 -52.36
CA TYR A 116 -22.89 13.48 -51.44
C TYR A 116 -23.17 12.65 -50.20
N THR A 117 -22.12 12.14 -49.56
CA THR A 117 -22.21 11.47 -48.26
C THR A 117 -21.57 12.36 -47.20
N PHE A 118 -22.37 12.79 -46.23
CA PHE A 118 -21.86 13.55 -45.09
C PHE A 118 -21.44 12.63 -43.96
N SER A 119 -20.26 12.90 -43.39
CA SER A 119 -19.79 12.30 -42.13
C SER A 119 -19.17 13.34 -41.23
N ALA A 120 -19.17 13.07 -39.92
CA ALA A 120 -18.50 13.93 -38.95
C ALA A 120 -17.67 13.08 -37.98
N ARG A 121 -16.53 13.63 -37.60
CA ARG A 121 -15.67 13.08 -36.55
C ARG A 121 -15.13 14.18 -35.67
N VAL A 122 -14.67 13.82 -34.48
CA VAL A 122 -13.91 14.71 -33.61
C VAL A 122 -12.41 14.54 -33.88
N ALA A 123 -11.69 15.64 -34.00
CA ALA A 123 -10.25 15.63 -34.17
C ALA A 123 -9.57 14.88 -33.00
N ALA A 124 -8.49 14.20 -33.29
CA ALA A 124 -7.64 13.60 -32.28
C ALA A 124 -7.01 14.72 -31.40
N SER A 125 -6.75 14.38 -30.12
CA SER A 125 -6.14 15.33 -29.18
C SER A 125 -4.71 15.66 -29.58
N ASP A 126 -4.35 16.95 -29.50
CA ASP A 126 -2.98 17.47 -29.59
C ASP A 126 -2.33 17.67 -28.20
N ILE A 127 -2.99 17.25 -27.11
CA ILE A 127 -2.57 17.51 -25.74
C ILE A 127 -1.65 16.41 -25.24
N VAL A 128 -0.43 16.79 -24.86
CA VAL A 128 0.51 15.93 -24.11
C VAL A 128 0.54 16.38 -22.65
N LYS A 129 -0.20 15.67 -21.79
CA LYS A 129 -0.26 15.92 -20.35
C LYS A 129 -0.15 14.62 -19.58
N ILE A 130 0.91 14.51 -18.78
CA ILE A 130 1.24 13.36 -17.95
C ILE A 130 0.91 13.68 -16.50
N LYS A 131 0.35 12.73 -15.76
CA LYS A 131 0.17 12.79 -14.31
C LYS A 131 1.41 12.27 -13.60
N TRP A 132 1.85 11.05 -13.95
CA TRP A 132 3.08 10.42 -13.45
C TRP A 132 3.50 9.27 -14.35
N PHE A 133 4.76 8.87 -14.20
CA PHE A 133 5.30 7.59 -14.65
C PHE A 133 5.42 6.66 -13.43
N GLU A 134 5.05 5.38 -13.57
CA GLU A 134 5.09 4.39 -12.50
C GLU A 134 5.69 3.07 -12.99
N LEU A 135 6.67 2.53 -12.26
CA LEU A 135 7.19 1.18 -12.49
C LEU A 135 6.13 0.15 -12.12
N LYS A 136 5.61 -0.57 -13.11
CA LYS A 136 4.46 -1.47 -12.99
C LYS A 136 4.65 -2.56 -11.94
N ASP A 137 5.80 -3.24 -11.98
CA ASP A 137 6.04 -4.40 -11.10
C ASP A 137 6.41 -3.97 -9.67
N TYR A 138 6.91 -2.74 -9.50
CA TYR A 138 7.37 -2.18 -8.23
C TYR A 138 6.38 -1.21 -7.58
N TYR A 139 5.40 -0.69 -8.31
CA TYR A 139 4.52 0.41 -7.89
C TYR A 139 5.30 1.67 -7.45
N ILE A 140 6.46 1.91 -8.07
CA ILE A 140 7.31 3.07 -7.78
C ILE A 140 7.03 4.17 -8.79
N ARG A 141 6.61 5.33 -8.30
CA ARG A 141 6.45 6.53 -9.13
C ARG A 141 7.77 7.27 -9.27
N ALA A 142 8.01 7.79 -10.48
CA ALA A 142 9.15 8.65 -10.72
C ALA A 142 9.00 9.99 -9.97
N GLU A 143 10.09 10.45 -9.37
CA GLU A 143 10.22 11.80 -8.82
C GLU A 143 10.82 12.73 -9.88
N LEU A 144 10.48 14.03 -9.84
CA LEU A 144 11.13 15.03 -10.68
C LEU A 144 12.53 15.31 -10.14
N ASP A 145 13.53 15.20 -11.01
CA ASP A 145 14.92 15.55 -10.78
C ASP A 145 15.34 16.62 -11.82
N GLY A 146 15.12 17.88 -11.48
CA GLY A 146 15.21 19.00 -12.44
C GLY A 146 14.11 18.91 -13.51
N SER A 147 14.51 18.65 -14.77
CA SER A 147 13.60 18.41 -15.90
C SER A 147 13.31 16.93 -16.16
N ASP A 148 14.02 16.03 -15.48
CA ASP A 148 14.02 14.61 -15.73
C ASP A 148 13.15 13.87 -14.72
N TYR A 149 12.76 12.64 -15.04
CA TYR A 149 12.02 11.76 -14.17
C TYR A 149 12.93 10.64 -13.65
N LEU A 150 13.07 10.57 -12.33
CA LEU A 150 13.97 9.62 -11.66
C LEU A 150 13.19 8.56 -10.88
N PHE A 151 13.45 7.30 -11.19
CA PHE A 151 13.05 6.16 -10.38
C PHE A 151 14.17 5.77 -9.41
N THR A 152 13.84 5.56 -8.13
CA THR A 152 14.78 4.98 -7.16
C THR A 152 14.28 3.60 -6.75
N LEU A 153 15.00 2.55 -7.14
CA LEU A 153 14.63 1.15 -6.97
C LEU A 153 15.35 0.51 -5.78
N PRO A 154 14.84 -0.63 -5.27
CA PRO A 154 15.57 -1.44 -4.29
C PRO A 154 16.99 -1.78 -4.78
N TYR A 155 17.94 -1.85 -3.86
CA TYR A 155 19.31 -2.23 -4.20
C TYR A 155 19.35 -3.60 -4.90
N GLY A 156 20.08 -3.69 -6.00
CA GLY A 156 20.22 -4.92 -6.79
C GLY A 156 19.06 -5.21 -7.76
N ALA A 157 18.05 -4.34 -7.86
CA ALA A 157 17.00 -4.47 -8.87
C ALA A 157 17.58 -4.41 -10.30
N ASP A 158 17.05 -5.23 -11.22
CA ASP A 158 17.46 -5.17 -12.63
C ASP A 158 16.90 -3.90 -13.30
N LEU A 159 17.76 -3.09 -13.90
CA LEU A 159 17.40 -1.86 -14.59
C LEU A 159 17.17 -2.04 -16.10
N LYS A 160 17.39 -3.25 -16.65
CA LYS A 160 17.42 -3.47 -18.10
C LYS A 160 16.06 -3.74 -18.76
N ASN A 161 15.06 -4.08 -17.97
CA ASN A 161 13.73 -4.42 -18.52
C ASN A 161 12.62 -3.88 -17.61
N LEU A 162 12.60 -2.56 -17.43
CA LEU A 162 11.64 -1.89 -16.58
C LEU A 162 10.37 -1.55 -17.35
N LYS A 163 9.24 -2.09 -16.94
CA LYS A 163 7.92 -1.78 -17.50
C LYS A 163 7.34 -0.58 -16.78
N ILE A 164 6.97 0.43 -17.55
CA ILE A 164 6.51 1.71 -17.02
C ILE A 164 5.10 1.99 -17.52
N ASP A 165 4.19 2.22 -16.57
CA ASP A 165 2.85 2.73 -16.85
C ASP A 165 2.86 4.25 -16.88
N LEU A 166 2.18 4.82 -17.88
CA LEU A 166 1.99 6.26 -18.05
C LEU A 166 0.58 6.63 -17.61
N ALA A 167 0.46 7.36 -16.51
CA ALA A 167 -0.83 7.85 -16.04
C ALA A 167 -1.19 9.18 -16.71
N THR A 168 -2.34 9.22 -17.36
CA THR A 168 -2.85 10.37 -18.10
C THR A 168 -4.37 10.28 -18.27
N ASP A 169 -5.01 11.42 -18.58
CA ASP A 169 -6.43 11.48 -18.98
C ASP A 169 -6.59 11.48 -20.53
N TYR A 170 -5.48 11.38 -21.27
CA TYR A 170 -5.46 11.47 -22.73
C TYR A 170 -4.94 10.16 -23.33
N LYS A 171 -5.22 9.95 -24.62
CA LYS A 171 -4.59 8.86 -25.35
C LYS A 171 -3.20 9.30 -25.77
N LEU A 172 -2.19 8.78 -25.10
CA LEU A 172 -0.79 9.06 -25.39
C LEU A 172 -0.08 7.79 -25.86
N ILE A 173 0.93 7.97 -26.70
CA ILE A 173 1.78 6.89 -27.21
C ILE A 173 3.22 7.26 -26.91
N THR A 174 4.04 6.31 -26.47
CA THR A 174 5.45 6.52 -26.17
C THR A 174 6.36 5.88 -27.21
N GLU A 175 7.48 6.53 -27.50
CA GLU A 175 8.55 5.99 -28.34
C GLU A 175 9.89 6.19 -27.63
N PRO A 176 10.58 5.08 -27.23
CA PRO A 176 10.15 3.68 -27.32
C PRO A 176 8.89 3.37 -26.48
N ASP A 177 8.26 2.22 -26.75
CA ASP A 177 7.13 1.72 -25.94
C ASP A 177 7.63 1.34 -24.54
N ILE A 178 7.38 2.21 -23.57
CA ILE A 178 7.83 2.01 -22.17
C ILE A 178 7.04 0.92 -21.44
N ALA A 179 5.85 0.55 -21.92
CA ALA A 179 5.04 -0.49 -21.29
C ALA A 179 5.54 -1.90 -21.61
N SER A 180 6.23 -2.09 -22.72
CA SER A 180 6.84 -3.37 -23.10
C SER A 180 8.16 -3.66 -22.37
N GLY A 181 8.79 -2.63 -21.80
CA GLY A 181 10.06 -2.71 -21.05
C GLY A 181 11.19 -1.92 -21.70
N ILE A 182 11.90 -1.12 -20.89
CA ILE A 182 13.04 -0.32 -21.33
C ILE A 182 14.26 -0.54 -20.42
N ASP A 183 15.46 -0.30 -20.97
CA ASP A 183 16.70 -0.29 -20.22
C ASP A 183 16.95 1.12 -19.65
N LEU A 184 17.01 1.23 -18.33
CA LEU A 184 17.37 2.44 -17.59
C LEU A 184 18.71 2.32 -16.85
N SER A 185 19.60 1.41 -17.30
CA SER A 185 20.99 1.38 -16.81
C SER A 185 21.73 2.69 -17.09
N GLU A 186 21.30 3.40 -18.14
CA GLU A 186 21.67 4.76 -18.50
C GLU A 186 20.43 5.61 -18.72
N PRO A 187 20.52 6.95 -18.66
CA PRO A 187 19.38 7.83 -18.93
C PRO A 187 18.78 7.56 -20.33
N CYS A 188 17.47 7.41 -20.40
CA CYS A 188 16.73 7.11 -21.63
C CYS A 188 15.83 8.31 -22.00
N GLU A 189 16.02 8.84 -23.20
CA GLU A 189 15.12 9.83 -23.77
C GLU A 189 13.90 9.13 -24.39
N ILE A 190 12.71 9.59 -24.08
CA ILE A 190 11.46 9.10 -24.64
C ILE A 190 10.67 10.26 -25.26
N LYS A 191 9.97 9.97 -26.36
CA LYS A 191 8.97 10.87 -26.92
C LYS A 191 7.58 10.40 -26.53
N VAL A 192 6.76 11.32 -26.06
CA VAL A 192 5.36 11.06 -25.74
C VAL A 192 4.50 11.83 -26.73
N TYR A 193 3.83 11.11 -27.62
CA TYR A 193 2.97 11.65 -28.66
C TYR A 193 1.54 11.78 -28.16
N ALA A 194 0.88 12.85 -28.58
CA ALA A 194 -0.57 13.02 -28.46
C ALA A 194 -1.31 12.06 -29.42
N GLU A 195 -2.62 11.95 -29.26
CA GLU A 195 -3.50 11.12 -30.09
C GLU A 195 -3.42 11.47 -31.59
N ASP A 196 -3.07 12.73 -31.91
CA ASP A 196 -2.91 13.20 -33.31
C ASP A 196 -1.70 12.58 -34.03
N GLY A 197 -0.81 11.92 -33.30
CA GLY A 197 0.41 11.29 -33.80
C GLY A 197 1.47 12.27 -34.33
N LYS A 198 1.31 13.56 -34.10
CA LYS A 198 2.19 14.65 -34.60
C LYS A 198 2.77 15.49 -33.46
N THR A 199 1.92 15.87 -32.52
CA THR A 199 2.32 16.66 -31.35
C THR A 199 2.98 15.76 -30.33
N PHE A 200 4.20 16.10 -29.90
CA PHE A 200 4.92 15.32 -28.89
C PHE A 200 5.71 16.20 -27.92
N LYS A 201 6.06 15.60 -26.79
CA LYS A 201 7.06 16.16 -25.85
C LYS A 201 8.10 15.09 -25.56
N THR A 202 9.33 15.55 -25.35
CA THR A 202 10.45 14.71 -24.97
C THR A 202 10.65 14.76 -23.46
N TYR A 203 10.91 13.59 -22.87
CA TYR A 203 11.21 13.43 -21.45
C TYR A 203 12.42 12.53 -21.29
N THR A 204 13.23 12.77 -20.26
CA THR A 204 14.34 11.88 -19.88
C THR A 204 13.92 11.06 -18.66
N LEU A 205 13.98 9.75 -18.78
CA LEU A 205 13.77 8.81 -17.68
C LEU A 205 15.12 8.31 -17.17
N LYS A 206 15.29 8.29 -15.85
CA LYS A 206 16.49 7.83 -15.15
C LYS A 206 16.11 6.80 -14.09
N ALA A 207 17.04 5.91 -13.75
CA ALA A 207 16.89 5.02 -12.61
C ALA A 207 18.19 4.97 -11.79
N ARG A 208 18.03 4.76 -10.48
CA ARG A 208 19.11 4.47 -9.56
C ARG A 208 18.64 3.51 -8.47
N HIS A 209 19.59 2.96 -7.71
CA HIS A 209 19.27 2.14 -6.55
C HIS A 209 19.28 2.97 -5.26
N PHE A 210 18.44 2.57 -4.29
CA PHE A 210 18.69 2.91 -2.89
C PHE A 210 20.05 2.36 -2.45
N ALA A 211 20.57 2.87 -1.34
CA ALA A 211 21.72 2.27 -0.69
C ALA A 211 21.41 0.82 -0.29
N LYS A 212 22.47 -0.03 -0.19
CA LYS A 212 22.32 -1.39 0.31
C LYS A 212 21.77 -1.36 1.73
N ASP A 213 20.72 -2.15 2.00
CA ASP A 213 20.13 -2.24 3.33
C ASP A 213 21.12 -2.84 4.33
N VAL A 214 21.11 -2.31 5.54
CA VAL A 214 21.71 -2.90 6.74
C VAL A 214 20.63 -2.80 7.82
N GLY A 215 20.29 -3.91 8.49
CA GLY A 215 19.24 -3.84 9.51
C GLY A 215 18.49 -5.14 9.77
N VAL A 216 17.32 -4.98 10.33
CA VAL A 216 16.47 -6.09 10.79
C VAL A 216 15.21 -6.14 9.94
N ARG A 217 15.13 -7.12 9.03
CA ARG A 217 13.92 -7.48 8.28
C ARG A 217 13.13 -8.46 9.11
N GLY A 218 12.27 -7.91 9.98
CA GLY A 218 11.55 -8.68 10.98
C GLY A 218 10.12 -8.99 10.60
N VAL A 219 9.56 -10.05 11.19
CA VAL A 219 8.13 -10.37 11.11
C VAL A 219 7.63 -10.90 12.44
N TYR A 220 6.40 -10.48 12.81
CA TYR A 220 5.73 -10.92 14.03
C TYR A 220 4.97 -12.23 13.81
N LEU A 221 5.17 -13.17 14.72
CA LEU A 221 4.39 -14.40 14.85
C LEU A 221 3.46 -14.26 16.05
N PRO A 222 2.13 -14.11 15.85
CA PRO A 222 1.18 -14.05 16.95
C PRO A 222 1.08 -15.39 17.67
N SER A 223 0.36 -15.40 18.81
CA SER A 223 0.14 -16.63 19.57
C SER A 223 -0.53 -17.74 18.73
N PRO A 224 -0.36 -19.02 19.07
CA PRO A 224 -0.91 -20.15 18.32
C PRO A 224 -2.44 -20.15 18.16
N SER A 225 -3.15 -19.34 18.93
CA SER A 225 -4.59 -19.16 18.77
C SER A 225 -4.98 -18.34 17.54
N HIS A 226 -4.03 -17.62 16.93
CA HIS A 226 -4.26 -16.73 15.79
C HIS A 226 -3.64 -17.22 14.49
N THR A 227 -2.74 -18.21 14.54
CA THR A 227 -2.06 -18.77 13.36
C THR A 227 -1.79 -20.25 13.50
N SER A 228 -1.85 -21.00 12.41
CA SER A 228 -1.42 -22.39 12.34
C SER A 228 -0.01 -22.58 11.77
N SER A 229 0.63 -21.49 11.32
CA SER A 229 1.90 -21.54 10.58
C SER A 229 3.05 -22.20 11.35
N PHE A 230 2.98 -22.20 12.68
CA PHE A 230 3.98 -22.83 13.56
C PHE A 230 3.35 -23.84 14.54
N SER A 231 2.23 -24.46 14.17
CA SER A 231 1.47 -25.35 15.04
C SER A 231 2.11 -26.71 15.28
N ASN A 232 3.03 -27.13 14.42
CA ASN A 232 3.83 -28.35 14.52
C ASN A 232 5.17 -28.17 13.81
N TYR A 233 6.10 -29.10 13.98
CA TYR A 233 7.45 -29.01 13.42
C TYR A 233 7.47 -28.89 11.89
N ALA A 234 6.60 -29.59 11.16
CA ALA A 234 6.56 -29.52 9.69
C ALA A 234 6.12 -28.12 9.21
N ASN A 235 5.04 -27.58 9.80
CA ASN A 235 4.59 -26.21 9.48
C ASN A 235 5.64 -25.16 9.87
N LEU A 236 6.36 -25.38 10.98
CA LEU A 236 7.46 -24.51 11.40
C LEU A 236 8.56 -24.51 10.34
N CYS A 237 9.02 -25.67 9.86
CA CYS A 237 10.06 -25.73 8.82
C CYS A 237 9.61 -25.05 7.53
N GLU A 238 8.38 -25.30 7.05
CA GLU A 238 7.82 -24.63 5.88
C GLU A 238 7.78 -23.11 6.05
N SER A 239 7.37 -22.63 7.22
CA SER A 239 7.33 -21.21 7.54
C SER A 239 8.72 -20.57 7.59
N MET A 240 9.70 -21.26 8.16
CA MET A 240 11.10 -20.82 8.20
C MET A 240 11.73 -20.81 6.79
N ASP A 241 11.41 -21.80 5.94
CA ASP A 241 11.84 -21.85 4.55
C ASP A 241 11.29 -20.62 3.77
N LEU A 242 10.03 -20.26 4.00
CA LEU A 242 9.44 -19.06 3.41
C LEU A 242 10.16 -17.77 3.86
N LEU A 243 10.49 -17.65 5.14
CA LEU A 243 11.23 -16.48 5.64
C LEU A 243 12.62 -16.39 5.01
N GLN A 244 13.32 -17.52 4.88
CA GLN A 244 14.63 -17.57 4.21
C GLN A 244 14.51 -17.21 2.73
N GLU A 245 13.53 -17.77 2.02
CA GLU A 245 13.26 -17.46 0.60
C GLU A 245 13.03 -15.96 0.37
N LEU A 246 12.36 -15.30 1.33
CA LEU A 246 12.05 -13.88 1.27
C LEU A 246 13.12 -12.98 1.92
N ASN A 247 14.27 -13.53 2.33
CA ASN A 247 15.37 -12.79 2.96
C ASN A 247 14.97 -12.00 4.22
N PHE A 248 14.03 -12.53 5.02
CA PHE A 248 13.81 -12.09 6.39
C PHE A 248 14.95 -12.62 7.28
N ASN A 249 15.38 -11.83 8.26
CA ASN A 249 16.48 -12.20 9.16
C ASN A 249 16.10 -12.15 10.65
N CYS A 250 14.82 -11.88 10.98
CA CYS A 250 14.34 -11.85 12.36
C CYS A 250 12.88 -12.31 12.46
N LEU A 251 12.58 -13.17 13.44
CA LEU A 251 11.24 -13.61 13.83
C LEU A 251 10.93 -13.15 15.26
N TYR A 252 9.91 -12.32 15.42
CA TYR A 252 9.38 -11.92 16.73
C TYR A 252 8.26 -12.87 17.14
N VAL A 253 8.52 -13.74 18.12
CA VAL A 253 7.58 -14.82 18.54
C VAL A 253 6.82 -14.38 19.78
N CYS A 254 5.47 -14.43 19.73
CA CYS A 254 4.65 -14.17 20.90
C CYS A 254 5.04 -15.10 22.07
N ALA A 255 5.56 -14.53 23.13
CA ALA A 255 6.10 -15.24 24.29
C ALA A 255 5.21 -15.17 25.53
N TRP A 256 4.43 -14.08 25.67
CA TRP A 256 3.55 -13.82 26.81
C TRP A 256 2.24 -13.22 26.34
N ALA A 257 1.12 -13.89 26.57
CA ALA A 257 -0.22 -13.41 26.23
C ALA A 257 -1.29 -14.13 27.10
N ALA A 258 -2.30 -13.40 27.55
CA ALA A 258 -3.47 -13.92 28.26
C ALA A 258 -3.09 -14.88 29.41
N THR A 259 -2.17 -14.48 30.26
CA THR A 259 -1.67 -15.25 31.42
C THR A 259 -1.08 -16.61 31.04
N LYS A 260 -0.45 -16.68 29.86
CA LYS A 260 0.28 -17.87 29.36
C LYS A 260 1.62 -17.47 28.78
N THR A 261 2.57 -18.38 28.86
CA THR A 261 3.91 -18.26 28.29
C THR A 261 4.08 -19.17 27.07
N ALA A 262 5.05 -18.91 26.23
CA ALA A 262 5.43 -19.80 25.13
C ALA A 262 6.24 -21.02 25.60
N TRP A 263 6.56 -21.13 26.88
CA TRP A 263 7.32 -22.20 27.52
C TRP A 263 6.66 -22.63 28.83
N PRO A 264 6.98 -23.79 29.38
CA PRO A 264 6.55 -24.21 30.71
C PRO A 264 7.30 -23.39 31.79
N SER A 265 6.68 -22.30 32.28
CA SER A 265 7.28 -21.33 33.19
C SER A 265 7.09 -21.69 34.66
N GLU A 266 8.18 -21.85 35.39
CA GLU A 266 8.18 -22.02 36.86
C GLU A 266 7.85 -20.70 37.57
N VAL A 267 8.29 -19.57 37.01
CA VAL A 267 7.95 -18.22 37.54
C VAL A 267 6.44 -18.00 37.51
N LEU A 268 5.77 -18.31 36.38
CA LEU A 268 4.32 -18.17 36.29
C LEU A 268 3.60 -19.19 37.15
N LEU A 269 4.09 -20.42 37.22
CA LEU A 269 3.52 -21.44 38.13
C LEU A 269 3.57 -20.97 39.60
N ALA A 270 4.74 -20.46 40.01
CA ALA A 270 4.92 -19.94 41.37
C ALA A 270 4.03 -18.73 41.69
N ASN A 271 3.57 -17.99 40.69
CA ASN A 271 2.73 -16.80 40.87
C ASN A 271 1.27 -16.98 40.42
N SER A 272 0.82 -18.18 40.19
CA SER A 272 -0.55 -18.47 39.77
C SER A 272 -1.15 -19.65 40.54
N THR A 273 -2.44 -19.93 40.34
CA THR A 273 -3.13 -21.11 40.86
C THR A 273 -3.14 -22.28 39.87
N TYR A 274 -2.33 -22.23 38.82
CA TYR A 274 -2.16 -23.38 37.93
C TYR A 274 -1.57 -24.57 38.68
N SER A 275 -1.99 -25.78 38.31
CA SER A 275 -1.54 -27.00 38.94
C SER A 275 -0.26 -27.60 38.36
N ASP A 276 0.08 -27.22 37.12
CA ASP A 276 1.24 -27.73 36.40
C ASP A 276 1.73 -26.75 35.33
N VAL A 277 2.99 -26.88 34.96
CA VAL A 277 3.65 -26.00 33.96
C VAL A 277 3.14 -26.23 32.54
N ALA A 278 2.63 -27.41 32.20
CA ALA A 278 2.13 -27.68 30.85
C ALA A 278 0.86 -26.89 30.53
N SER A 279 0.01 -26.65 31.57
CA SER A 279 -1.20 -25.86 31.43
C SER A 279 -0.94 -24.39 31.12
N LEU A 280 0.26 -23.89 31.44
CA LEU A 280 0.70 -22.50 31.21
C LEU A 280 1.20 -22.28 29.79
N ASN A 281 1.71 -23.35 29.15
CA ASN A 281 2.35 -23.25 27.85
C ASN A 281 1.33 -23.09 26.72
N MET A 282 1.38 -21.98 25.98
CA MET A 282 0.50 -21.76 24.84
C MET A 282 0.79 -22.69 23.66
N TYR A 283 2.00 -23.26 23.58
CA TYR A 283 2.41 -24.25 22.57
C TYR A 283 2.25 -25.69 23.05
N ARG A 284 1.50 -25.97 24.12
CA ARG A 284 1.31 -27.34 24.66
C ARG A 284 0.81 -28.39 23.66
N SER A 285 0.20 -27.96 22.56
CA SER A 285 -0.30 -28.84 21.49
C SER A 285 0.71 -28.99 20.34
N TYR A 286 1.89 -28.38 20.45
CA TYR A 286 2.95 -28.51 19.45
C TYR A 286 3.47 -29.95 19.41
N THR A 287 3.74 -30.47 18.20
CA THR A 287 4.18 -31.85 17.97
C THR A 287 5.31 -31.92 16.95
N GLY A 288 6.12 -32.95 17.09
CA GLY A 288 7.30 -33.16 16.24
C GLY A 288 8.54 -32.40 16.73
N GLY A 289 9.63 -32.50 16.01
CA GLY A 289 10.91 -31.89 16.38
C GLY A 289 11.41 -32.30 17.75
N SER A 290 11.84 -31.33 18.54
CA SER A 290 12.25 -31.53 19.93
C SER A 290 11.07 -31.65 20.90
N GLY A 291 9.86 -31.30 20.47
CA GLY A 291 8.67 -31.15 21.32
C GLY A 291 8.58 -29.79 22.03
N ASP A 292 9.59 -28.94 21.91
CA ASP A 292 9.63 -27.55 22.39
C ASP A 292 9.63 -26.60 21.19
N ALA A 293 8.48 -25.94 20.97
CA ALA A 293 8.30 -25.06 19.81
C ALA A 293 9.32 -23.93 19.74
N ILE A 294 9.67 -23.33 20.87
CA ILE A 294 10.65 -22.22 20.92
C ILE A 294 12.06 -22.72 20.63
N ALA A 295 12.45 -23.85 21.19
CA ALA A 295 13.74 -24.47 20.91
C ALA A 295 13.89 -24.82 19.42
N ASP A 296 12.84 -25.37 18.81
CA ASP A 296 12.80 -25.69 17.39
C ASP A 296 12.81 -24.41 16.52
N MET A 297 12.08 -23.35 16.90
CA MET A 297 12.12 -22.05 16.19
C MET A 297 13.52 -21.44 16.21
N ILE A 298 14.21 -21.48 17.33
CA ILE A 298 15.59 -20.99 17.46
C ILE A 298 16.53 -21.81 16.58
N SER A 299 16.48 -23.14 16.70
CA SER A 299 17.36 -24.05 15.96
C SER A 299 17.15 -23.94 14.45
N GLU A 300 15.89 -23.98 13.98
CA GLU A 300 15.57 -23.89 12.55
C GLU A 300 15.77 -22.49 12.00
N GLY A 301 15.55 -21.46 12.82
CA GLY A 301 15.86 -20.08 12.47
C GLY A 301 17.36 -19.87 12.22
N HIS A 302 18.20 -20.31 13.15
CA HIS A 302 19.65 -20.18 13.04
C HIS A 302 20.24 -20.92 11.82
N LYS A 303 19.72 -22.11 11.49
CA LYS A 303 20.10 -22.85 10.27
C LYS A 303 19.86 -22.05 9.00
N ARG A 304 18.93 -21.08 9.02
CA ARG A 304 18.52 -20.24 7.89
C ARG A 304 18.99 -18.79 8.00
N GLY A 305 19.82 -18.48 9.01
CA GLY A 305 20.30 -17.11 9.26
C GLY A 305 19.24 -16.17 9.83
N ILE A 306 18.19 -16.72 10.46
CA ILE A 306 17.10 -15.97 11.06
C ILE A 306 17.27 -15.95 12.58
N LYS A 307 17.33 -14.75 13.16
CA LYS A 307 17.33 -14.54 14.61
C LYS A 307 15.92 -14.67 15.18
N VAL A 308 15.83 -15.20 16.39
CA VAL A 308 14.55 -15.38 17.08
C VAL A 308 14.51 -14.51 18.33
N VAL A 309 13.48 -13.66 18.41
CA VAL A 309 13.25 -12.71 19.49
C VAL A 309 11.92 -13.04 20.16
N MET A 310 11.91 -13.25 21.48
CA MET A 310 10.69 -13.48 22.23
C MET A 310 9.95 -12.16 22.50
N TRP A 311 8.75 -12.04 21.93
CA TRP A 311 7.90 -10.85 22.00
C TRP A 311 6.87 -10.97 23.13
N PHE A 312 6.97 -10.13 24.15
CA PHE A 312 6.08 -10.09 25.32
C PHE A 312 4.86 -9.21 25.02
N GLU A 313 3.98 -9.72 24.15
CA GLU A 313 2.84 -9.02 23.54
C GLU A 313 1.93 -8.34 24.58
N TYR A 314 1.53 -9.07 25.63
CA TYR A 314 0.63 -8.50 26.63
C TYR A 314 1.36 -7.62 27.66
N GLY A 315 2.64 -7.84 27.91
CA GLY A 315 3.37 -7.05 28.91
C GLY A 315 2.62 -6.94 30.23
N PHE A 316 2.36 -5.70 30.67
CA PHE A 316 1.55 -5.44 31.84
C PHE A 316 0.03 -5.48 31.60
N MET A 317 -0.43 -5.59 30.35
CA MET A 317 -1.86 -5.84 30.09
C MET A 317 -2.21 -7.25 30.54
N HIS A 318 -3.22 -7.36 31.40
CA HIS A 318 -3.68 -8.64 31.91
C HIS A 318 -4.67 -9.30 30.93
N LYS A 319 -5.68 -8.55 30.50
CA LYS A 319 -6.77 -9.11 29.70
C LYS A 319 -7.47 -8.06 28.83
N VAL A 320 -8.05 -8.54 27.72
CA VAL A 320 -9.00 -7.80 26.90
C VAL A 320 -10.42 -8.21 27.26
N GLY A 321 -11.35 -7.26 27.28
CA GLY A 321 -12.78 -7.46 27.51
C GLY A 321 -13.22 -7.19 28.95
N SER A 322 -13.01 -8.09 29.89
CA SER A 322 -13.39 -7.93 31.30
C SER A 322 -12.39 -8.60 32.24
N VAL A 323 -12.23 -8.07 33.42
CA VAL A 323 -11.39 -8.66 34.48
C VAL A 323 -12.14 -9.85 35.09
N ASP A 324 -11.46 -10.99 35.21
CA ASP A 324 -11.90 -12.16 35.94
C ASP A 324 -10.96 -12.40 37.12
N MET A 325 -11.44 -12.14 38.33
CA MET A 325 -10.65 -12.35 39.56
C MET A 325 -10.40 -13.82 39.87
N ASN A 326 -11.03 -14.77 39.16
CA ASN A 326 -10.70 -16.20 39.20
C ASN A 326 -9.62 -16.58 38.19
N ASP A 327 -9.13 -15.66 37.35
CA ASP A 327 -7.95 -15.92 36.54
C ASP A 327 -6.80 -16.39 37.43
N PRO A 328 -6.06 -17.43 37.08
CA PRO A 328 -5.06 -18.04 37.94
C PRO A 328 -4.03 -17.07 38.54
N LEU A 329 -3.65 -16.03 37.82
CA LEU A 329 -2.74 -14.99 38.33
C LEU A 329 -3.42 -14.12 39.38
N LEU A 330 -4.59 -13.56 39.06
CA LEU A 330 -5.34 -12.68 39.97
C LEU A 330 -5.97 -13.41 41.16
N ALA A 331 -6.33 -14.66 41.00
CA ALA A 331 -6.80 -15.50 42.14
C ALA A 331 -5.72 -15.67 43.20
N LYS A 332 -4.44 -15.66 42.83
CA LYS A 332 -3.30 -15.70 43.75
C LYS A 332 -2.87 -14.33 44.23
N HIS A 333 -2.92 -13.33 43.35
CA HIS A 333 -2.49 -11.96 43.59
C HIS A 333 -3.61 -10.95 43.25
N PRO A 334 -4.70 -10.89 44.05
CA PRO A 334 -5.86 -10.04 43.72
C PRO A 334 -5.56 -8.55 43.76
N ASP A 335 -4.50 -8.15 44.41
CA ASP A 335 -3.99 -6.76 44.53
C ASP A 335 -3.10 -6.34 43.34
N TRP A 336 -2.73 -7.28 42.46
CA TRP A 336 -1.93 -6.97 41.28
C TRP A 336 -2.73 -6.28 40.17
N ILE A 337 -4.07 -6.37 40.16
CA ILE A 337 -4.87 -5.63 39.19
C ILE A 337 -4.75 -4.11 39.41
N GLY A 338 -4.48 -3.35 38.38
CA GLY A 338 -4.32 -1.90 38.46
C GLY A 338 -5.64 -1.19 38.70
N LEU A 339 -5.60 -0.15 39.57
CA LEU A 339 -6.77 0.66 39.94
C LEU A 339 -6.67 2.08 39.40
N ASN A 340 -7.82 2.67 39.08
CA ASN A 340 -7.99 4.08 38.75
C ASN A 340 -8.40 4.90 40.00
N SER A 341 -8.46 6.21 39.88
CA SER A 341 -8.77 7.13 41.02
C SER A 341 -10.17 6.95 41.62
N GLY A 342 -11.08 6.28 40.90
CA GLY A 342 -12.41 5.95 41.41
C GLY A 342 -12.50 4.57 42.07
N GLY A 343 -11.37 3.86 42.21
CA GLY A 343 -11.31 2.51 42.79
C GLY A 343 -11.74 1.39 41.81
N GLY A 344 -12.09 1.70 40.58
CA GLY A 344 -12.34 0.73 39.54
C GLY A 344 -11.03 0.27 38.89
N TYR A 345 -11.10 -0.82 38.08
CA TYR A 345 -9.94 -1.35 37.38
C TYR A 345 -9.44 -0.35 36.29
N CYS A 346 -8.14 -0.12 36.27
CA CYS A 346 -7.55 0.71 35.24
C CYS A 346 -7.59 0.00 33.88
N ASN A 347 -7.87 0.76 32.83
CA ASN A 347 -7.93 0.23 31.48
C ASN A 347 -7.61 1.30 30.44
N TYR A 348 -7.24 0.83 29.24
CA TYR A 348 -7.23 1.61 28.02
C TYR A 348 -8.43 1.21 27.15
N ASN A 349 -9.12 2.17 26.54
CA ASN A 349 -10.32 1.98 25.68
C ASN A 349 -11.50 1.22 26.31
N GLY A 350 -11.57 1.08 27.62
CA GLY A 350 -12.65 0.36 28.28
C GLY A 350 -12.55 -1.17 28.20
N THR A 351 -11.57 -1.72 27.50
CA THR A 351 -11.42 -3.15 27.24
C THR A 351 -10.08 -3.73 27.67
N ASP A 352 -9.01 -2.95 27.61
CA ASP A 352 -7.65 -3.41 27.87
C ASP A 352 -7.29 -3.15 29.32
N PHE A 353 -7.40 -4.16 30.17
CA PHE A 353 -7.16 -4.07 31.62
C PHE A 353 -5.72 -4.40 31.95
N TYR A 354 -5.10 -3.62 32.84
CA TYR A 354 -3.69 -3.72 33.18
C TYR A 354 -3.46 -4.16 34.62
N LEU A 355 -2.37 -4.89 34.84
CA LEU A 355 -1.78 -5.07 36.16
C LEU A 355 -1.27 -3.72 36.67
N ASN A 356 -1.03 -3.63 37.98
CA ASN A 356 -0.41 -2.45 38.60
C ASN A 356 1.06 -2.33 38.20
N SER A 357 1.32 -1.72 37.04
CA SER A 357 2.66 -1.56 36.48
C SER A 357 3.64 -0.77 37.35
N PHE A 358 3.15 -0.17 38.44
CA PHE A 358 3.95 0.59 39.38
C PHE A 358 4.25 -0.18 40.68
N SER A 359 3.71 -1.40 40.83
CA SER A 359 4.04 -2.30 41.94
C SER A 359 5.43 -2.91 41.71
N ALA A 360 6.26 -2.84 42.76
CA ALA A 360 7.57 -3.48 42.72
C ALA A 360 7.48 -5.00 42.53
N GLU A 361 6.45 -5.65 43.11
CA GLU A 361 6.23 -7.08 42.95
C GLU A 361 5.83 -7.44 41.50
N VAL A 362 4.92 -6.68 40.87
CA VAL A 362 4.50 -6.87 39.48
C VAL A 362 5.67 -6.62 38.52
N GLN A 363 6.45 -5.56 38.76
CA GLN A 363 7.66 -5.30 37.95
C GLN A 363 8.68 -6.44 38.07
N LYS A 364 8.92 -6.90 39.32
CA LYS A 364 9.82 -8.04 39.55
C LYS A 364 9.31 -9.31 38.86
N PHE A 365 8.03 -9.61 38.97
CA PHE A 365 7.42 -10.75 38.27
C PHE A 365 7.68 -10.73 36.76
N MET A 366 7.51 -9.56 36.11
CA MET A 366 7.76 -9.42 34.67
C MET A 366 9.24 -9.58 34.32
N ILE A 367 10.15 -9.02 35.14
CA ILE A 367 11.59 -9.22 34.93
C ILE A 367 11.96 -10.69 35.11
N ASP A 368 11.50 -11.34 36.18
CA ASP A 368 11.78 -12.76 36.45
C ASP A 368 11.29 -13.65 35.31
N LEU A 369 10.11 -13.34 34.75
CA LEU A 369 9.51 -14.08 33.63
C LEU A 369 10.38 -13.96 32.36
N VAL A 370 10.85 -12.74 32.06
CA VAL A 370 11.75 -12.51 30.92
C VAL A 370 13.10 -13.19 31.12
N VAL A 371 13.69 -13.06 32.30
CA VAL A 371 15.00 -13.66 32.64
C VAL A 371 14.92 -15.19 32.61
N GLU A 372 13.80 -15.79 33.06
CA GLU A 372 13.57 -17.23 32.96
C GLU A 372 13.62 -17.69 31.51
N ALA A 373 12.98 -16.97 30.56
CA ALA A 373 13.01 -17.29 29.15
C ALA A 373 14.44 -17.23 28.59
N VAL A 374 15.20 -16.18 28.91
CA VAL A 374 16.59 -15.99 28.48
C VAL A 374 17.49 -17.11 29.00
N ARG A 375 17.31 -17.52 30.25
CA ARG A 375 18.06 -18.63 30.90
C ARG A 375 17.70 -19.98 30.30
N ARG A 376 16.42 -20.21 30.02
CA ARG A 376 15.92 -21.48 29.47
C ARG A 376 16.43 -21.74 28.04
N TYR A 377 16.54 -20.70 27.23
CA TYR A 377 16.95 -20.78 25.84
C TYR A 377 18.30 -20.06 25.61
N PRO A 378 19.43 -20.76 25.83
CA PRO A 378 20.76 -20.13 25.73
C PRO A 378 21.06 -19.52 24.36
N GLU A 379 20.46 -20.05 23.30
CA GLU A 379 20.65 -19.59 21.92
C GLU A 379 19.61 -18.52 21.49
N LEU A 380 18.71 -18.09 22.39
CA LEU A 380 17.74 -17.02 22.09
C LEU A 380 18.47 -15.72 21.78
N ASP A 381 18.13 -15.07 20.67
CA ASP A 381 18.83 -13.86 20.20
C ASP A 381 18.41 -12.59 20.91
N GLY A 382 17.15 -12.52 21.38
CA GLY A 382 16.67 -11.33 22.06
C GLY A 382 15.28 -11.45 22.68
N ILE A 383 14.90 -10.41 23.39
CA ILE A 383 13.54 -10.21 23.89
C ILE A 383 12.99 -8.87 23.38
N GLN A 384 11.68 -8.76 23.28
CA GLN A 384 11.00 -7.53 22.91
C GLN A 384 9.84 -7.23 23.85
N GLY A 385 9.86 -6.05 24.47
CA GLY A 385 8.67 -5.47 25.09
C GLY A 385 7.78 -4.82 24.03
N ASP A 386 6.48 -5.05 24.11
CA ASP A 386 5.49 -4.50 23.17
C ASP A 386 4.98 -3.11 23.62
N ASP A 387 3.93 -2.63 22.95
CA ASP A 387 3.20 -1.42 23.31
C ASP A 387 2.53 -1.49 24.71
N ARG A 388 2.66 -2.62 25.38
CA ARG A 388 2.18 -2.91 26.72
C ARG A 388 3.30 -3.23 27.72
N LEU A 389 4.56 -3.17 27.29
CA LEU A 389 5.73 -3.41 28.15
C LEU A 389 6.94 -2.56 27.73
N PRO A 390 7.35 -1.58 28.57
CA PRO A 390 6.63 -1.07 29.71
C PRO A 390 5.49 -0.14 29.32
N ALA A 391 4.33 -0.31 29.93
CA ALA A 391 3.19 0.56 29.71
C ALA A 391 2.22 0.56 30.88
N SER A 392 1.48 1.64 31.00
CA SER A 392 0.36 1.74 31.94
C SER A 392 -0.64 2.79 31.43
N PRO A 393 -1.95 2.53 31.45
CA PRO A 393 -2.93 3.55 31.15
C PRO A 393 -2.73 4.78 32.03
N ILE A 394 -2.95 5.98 31.46
CA ILE A 394 -2.74 7.24 32.18
C ILE A 394 -3.61 7.34 33.45
N ASN A 395 -4.75 6.64 33.49
CA ASN A 395 -5.65 6.63 34.65
C ASN A 395 -5.25 5.63 35.74
N ALA A 396 -4.18 4.87 35.56
CA ALA A 396 -3.68 3.88 36.55
C ALA A 396 -2.84 4.49 37.66
N GLY A 397 -2.48 3.65 38.64
CA GLY A 397 -1.55 3.96 39.72
C GLY A 397 -2.22 4.27 41.06
N TYR A 398 -3.50 3.99 41.24
CA TYR A 398 -4.22 4.29 42.48
C TYR A 398 -4.35 3.09 43.43
N ASN A 399 -3.60 2.03 43.22
CA ASN A 399 -3.43 0.98 44.21
C ASN A 399 -2.78 1.51 45.45
N LYS A 400 -3.16 0.96 46.62
CA LYS A 400 -2.63 1.44 47.93
C LYS A 400 -1.11 1.48 47.97
N GLU A 401 -0.45 0.41 47.51
CA GLU A 401 1.02 0.32 47.45
C GLU A 401 1.62 1.47 46.63
N THR A 402 1.05 1.76 45.44
CA THR A 402 1.55 2.81 44.55
C THR A 402 1.39 4.21 45.15
N VAL A 403 0.23 4.51 45.74
CA VAL A 403 0.02 5.81 46.36
C VAL A 403 0.89 6.00 47.62
N ASP A 404 1.10 4.93 48.40
CA ASP A 404 2.00 4.97 49.56
C ASP A 404 3.46 5.18 49.11
N ALA A 405 3.89 4.53 48.05
CA ALA A 405 5.23 4.72 47.48
C ALA A 405 5.44 6.17 47.00
N TYR A 406 4.45 6.72 46.26
CA TYR A 406 4.50 8.13 45.84
C TYR A 406 4.63 9.09 47.03
N MET A 407 3.76 8.94 48.02
CA MET A 407 3.77 9.81 49.21
C MET A 407 5.09 9.70 49.97
N THR A 408 5.61 8.48 50.12
CA THR A 408 6.89 8.23 50.81
C THR A 408 8.07 8.86 50.06
N GLN A 409 8.13 8.72 48.77
CA GLN A 409 9.25 9.18 47.93
C GLN A 409 9.21 10.69 47.70
N THR A 410 8.02 11.29 47.62
CA THR A 410 7.87 12.70 47.26
C THR A 410 7.58 13.61 48.44
N GLY A 411 7.10 13.06 49.56
CA GLY A 411 6.57 13.84 50.70
C GLY A 411 5.25 14.58 50.39
N LYS A 412 4.60 14.29 49.24
CA LYS A 412 3.37 14.97 48.79
C LYS A 412 2.17 14.02 48.88
N PRO A 413 0.96 14.53 49.16
CA PRO A 413 -0.26 13.73 49.03
C PRO A 413 -0.47 13.35 47.57
N TYR A 414 -0.97 12.11 47.30
CA TYR A 414 -1.30 11.70 45.96
C TYR A 414 -2.52 12.46 45.43
N PRO A 415 -2.49 12.93 44.17
CA PRO A 415 -3.60 13.66 43.58
C PRO A 415 -4.71 12.73 43.08
N SER A 416 -5.97 13.17 43.21
CA SER A 416 -7.11 12.49 42.56
C SER A 416 -7.18 12.73 41.05
N ASP A 417 -6.57 13.81 40.57
CA ASP A 417 -6.46 14.11 39.13
C ASP A 417 -5.31 13.32 38.50
N ASN A 418 -5.65 12.39 37.65
CA ASN A 418 -4.69 11.56 36.91
C ASN A 418 -3.82 12.37 35.93
N LYS A 419 -4.17 13.63 35.61
CA LYS A 419 -3.38 14.54 34.74
C LYS A 419 -2.46 15.46 35.55
N ASN A 420 -2.41 15.32 36.85
CA ASN A 420 -1.47 16.09 37.71
C ASN A 420 -0.03 15.84 37.21
N LYS A 421 0.71 16.92 36.98
CA LYS A 421 2.05 16.85 36.39
C LYS A 421 3.07 16.08 37.24
N ASP A 422 3.06 16.30 38.58
CA ASP A 422 3.98 15.61 39.48
C ASP A 422 3.67 14.10 39.53
N TRP A 423 2.39 13.77 39.55
CA TRP A 423 1.94 12.38 39.50
C TRP A 423 2.34 11.67 38.21
N GLN A 424 2.12 12.32 37.06
CA GLN A 424 2.55 11.76 35.78
C GLN A 424 4.07 11.63 35.68
N ALA A 425 4.83 12.64 36.11
CA ALA A 425 6.29 12.60 36.12
C ALA A 425 6.83 11.45 36.98
N TRP A 426 6.23 11.21 38.17
CA TRP A 426 6.62 10.08 39.01
C TRP A 426 6.31 8.72 38.35
N LYS A 427 5.13 8.55 37.74
CA LYS A 427 4.75 7.35 37.04
C LYS A 427 5.68 7.08 35.85
N LEU A 428 5.98 8.10 35.06
CA LEU A 428 6.94 7.98 33.94
C LEU A 428 8.33 7.56 34.43
N ALA A 429 8.82 8.19 35.52
CA ALA A 429 10.12 7.83 36.12
C ALA A 429 10.15 6.36 36.58
N SER A 430 9.05 5.84 37.15
CA SER A 430 8.93 4.44 37.57
C SER A 430 9.04 3.48 36.35
N LEU A 431 8.30 3.74 35.24
CA LEU A 431 8.36 2.88 34.08
C LEU A 431 9.66 3.04 33.27
N ASN A 432 10.25 4.24 33.24
CA ASN A 432 11.56 4.45 32.65
C ASN A 432 12.65 3.66 33.41
N ARG A 433 12.54 3.62 34.73
CA ARG A 433 13.44 2.83 35.59
C ARG A 433 13.23 1.32 35.32
N PHE A 434 11.99 0.86 35.26
CA PHE A 434 11.66 -0.53 34.90
C PHE A 434 12.28 -0.93 33.57
N ALA A 435 12.19 -0.08 32.51
CA ALA A 435 12.79 -0.37 31.21
C ALA A 435 14.30 -0.64 31.34
N LEU A 436 15.02 0.18 32.12
CA LEU A 436 16.44 0.02 32.36
C LEU A 436 16.73 -1.22 33.22
N ASP A 437 15.95 -1.46 34.28
CA ASP A 437 16.11 -2.64 35.16
C ASP A 437 15.88 -3.95 34.38
N LEU A 438 14.90 -3.99 33.47
CA LEU A 438 14.67 -5.12 32.58
C LEU A 438 15.86 -5.36 31.66
N HIS A 439 16.38 -4.30 31.00
CA HIS A 439 17.57 -4.38 30.16
C HIS A 439 18.76 -4.92 30.95
N ASP A 440 19.07 -4.32 32.11
CA ASP A 440 20.22 -4.70 32.94
C ASP A 440 20.10 -6.15 33.44
N ALA A 441 18.88 -6.61 33.79
CA ALA A 441 18.62 -7.98 34.19
C ALA A 441 18.85 -8.98 33.05
N VAL A 442 18.41 -8.65 31.83
CA VAL A 442 18.67 -9.47 30.63
C VAL A 442 20.18 -9.53 30.34
N LYS A 443 20.89 -8.38 30.41
CA LYS A 443 22.34 -8.32 30.18
C LYS A 443 23.13 -9.03 31.26
N ALA A 444 22.68 -9.00 32.51
CA ALA A 444 23.29 -9.76 33.62
C ALA A 444 23.12 -11.27 33.41
N GLU A 445 21.99 -11.75 32.90
CA GLU A 445 21.79 -13.16 32.57
C GLU A 445 22.58 -13.57 31.34
N ARG A 446 22.54 -12.74 30.26
CA ARG A 446 23.31 -12.98 29.04
C ARG A 446 23.57 -11.68 28.25
N GLN A 447 24.84 -11.28 28.19
CA GLN A 447 25.27 -10.03 27.57
C GLN A 447 24.92 -9.96 26.08
N SER A 448 24.93 -11.10 25.36
CA SER A 448 24.62 -11.16 23.92
C SER A 448 23.13 -11.13 23.60
N CYS A 449 22.25 -11.34 24.57
CA CYS A 449 20.80 -11.27 24.36
C CYS A 449 20.37 -9.82 24.16
N MET A 450 19.76 -9.52 23.02
CA MET A 450 19.34 -8.16 22.67
C MET A 450 18.01 -7.79 23.34
N VAL A 451 17.84 -6.52 23.67
CA VAL A 451 16.58 -5.96 24.17
C VAL A 451 16.01 -5.02 23.13
N PHE A 452 14.80 -5.33 22.70
CA PHE A 452 13.97 -4.52 21.79
C PHE A 452 12.80 -3.94 22.55
N PHE A 453 12.33 -2.76 22.16
CA PHE A 453 11.02 -2.26 22.54
C PHE A 453 10.20 -1.89 21.30
N ALA A 454 8.91 -2.24 21.30
CA ALA A 454 7.95 -1.95 20.23
C ALA A 454 6.80 -1.05 20.71
N PRO A 455 7.09 0.19 21.14
CA PRO A 455 6.09 1.09 21.68
C PRO A 455 5.19 1.67 20.60
N ASN A 456 4.06 2.26 21.03
CA ASN A 456 3.26 3.14 20.20
C ASN A 456 4.02 4.44 19.85
N LYS A 457 3.49 5.21 18.89
CA LYS A 457 4.06 6.47 18.42
C LYS A 457 4.07 7.53 19.53
N TYR A 458 5.21 8.20 19.70
CA TYR A 458 5.35 9.37 20.59
C TYR A 458 4.82 10.64 19.87
N PRO A 459 4.17 11.61 20.55
CA PRO A 459 3.94 11.67 22.02
C PRO A 459 2.67 10.96 22.50
N TRP A 460 1.89 10.37 21.60
CA TRP A 460 0.64 9.70 21.95
C TRP A 460 0.86 8.57 22.97
N ALA A 461 1.89 7.77 22.80
CA ALA A 461 2.26 6.67 23.68
C ALA A 461 2.51 7.15 25.12
N CYS A 462 3.26 8.24 25.28
CA CYS A 462 3.52 8.87 26.57
C CYS A 462 2.25 9.40 27.23
N ASN A 463 1.40 10.09 26.46
CA ASN A 463 0.20 10.77 26.97
C ASN A 463 -0.95 9.81 27.31
N ASN A 464 -0.98 8.60 26.79
CA ASN A 464 -2.08 7.65 26.97
C ASN A 464 -1.67 6.38 27.72
N LEU A 465 -0.44 5.89 27.50
CA LEU A 465 0.06 4.62 28.03
C LEU A 465 1.34 4.79 28.86
N SER A 466 1.69 6.01 29.22
CA SER A 466 2.90 6.31 30.01
C SER A 466 4.19 5.73 29.42
N GLN A 467 4.25 5.56 28.08
CA GLN A 467 5.40 5.05 27.34
C GLN A 467 6.30 6.22 26.91
N ASP A 468 7.26 6.58 27.74
CA ASP A 468 8.25 7.64 27.45
C ASP A 468 9.51 7.03 26.82
N TRP A 469 9.34 6.35 25.68
CA TRP A 469 10.44 5.68 25.01
C TRP A 469 11.63 6.58 24.58
N PRO A 470 11.49 7.92 24.36
CA PRO A 470 12.67 8.77 24.20
C PRO A 470 13.62 8.71 25.40
N SER A 471 13.08 8.61 26.63
CA SER A 471 13.90 8.40 27.83
C SER A 471 14.56 7.02 27.88
N TRP A 472 13.91 5.96 27.37
CA TRP A 472 14.52 4.61 27.28
C TRP A 472 15.70 4.60 26.31
N VAL A 473 15.54 5.22 25.13
CA VAL A 473 16.62 5.39 24.14
C VAL A 473 17.78 6.18 24.75
N LYS A 474 17.50 7.28 25.43
CA LYS A 474 18.52 8.13 26.08
C LYS A 474 19.30 7.39 27.15
N SER A 475 18.66 6.53 27.93
CA SER A 475 19.30 5.73 28.98
C SER A 475 20.01 4.48 28.47
N GLY A 476 19.85 4.12 27.17
CA GLY A 476 20.39 2.89 26.59
C GLY A 476 19.67 1.63 27.03
N ALA A 477 18.39 1.71 27.38
CA ALA A 477 17.60 0.57 27.84
C ALA A 477 17.19 -0.40 26.71
N CYS A 478 17.58 -0.16 25.48
CA CYS A 478 17.36 -1.07 24.34
C CYS A 478 18.41 -0.92 23.26
N GLU A 479 18.67 -2.00 22.52
CA GLU A 479 19.46 -2.03 21.32
C GLU A 479 18.67 -1.66 20.07
N PHE A 480 17.37 -1.99 20.02
CA PHE A 480 16.47 -1.65 18.91
C PHE A 480 15.16 -1.06 19.39
N LEU A 481 14.66 -0.09 18.62
CA LEU A 481 13.38 0.56 18.86
C LEU A 481 12.46 0.31 17.66
N THR A 482 11.44 -0.54 17.85
CA THR A 482 10.50 -0.98 16.81
C THR A 482 9.17 -0.26 16.97
N VAL A 483 9.09 1.04 16.63
CA VAL A 483 7.87 1.84 16.86
C VAL A 483 6.73 1.38 15.95
N GLN A 484 5.54 1.19 16.53
CA GLN A 484 4.33 0.74 15.83
C GLN A 484 3.76 1.84 14.93
N CYS A 485 4.29 1.95 13.71
CA CYS A 485 3.81 2.86 12.67
C CYS A 485 2.64 2.24 11.89
N TYR A 486 1.65 1.68 12.60
CA TYR A 486 0.50 0.95 12.05
C TYR A 486 -0.53 1.89 11.42
N VAL A 487 -0.16 2.56 10.33
CA VAL A 487 -1.03 3.49 9.62
C VAL A 487 -1.01 3.21 8.12
N THR A 488 -2.13 3.43 7.48
CA THR A 488 -2.27 3.33 6.02
C THR A 488 -2.15 4.70 5.34
N ALA A 489 -2.60 5.77 6.03
CA ALA A 489 -2.45 7.14 5.57
C ALA A 489 -1.43 7.88 6.44
N ASN A 490 -0.65 8.76 5.84
CA ASN A 490 0.38 9.57 6.53
C ASN A 490 1.55 8.75 7.14
N TYR A 491 1.84 7.57 6.62
CA TYR A 491 2.92 6.71 7.10
C TYR A 491 4.26 7.45 7.13
N GLU A 492 4.62 8.11 6.02
CA GLU A 492 5.87 8.86 5.88
C GLU A 492 6.04 9.91 6.99
N ARG A 493 5.04 10.77 7.17
CA ARG A 493 5.05 11.79 8.24
C ARG A 493 5.22 11.18 9.62
N ASP A 494 4.55 10.06 9.88
CA ASP A 494 4.61 9.42 11.19
C ASP A 494 6.01 8.83 11.43
N VAL A 495 6.58 8.11 10.45
CA VAL A 495 7.96 7.59 10.53
C VAL A 495 8.97 8.72 10.71
N ASP A 496 8.89 9.78 9.92
CA ASP A 496 9.79 10.94 10.00
C ASP A 496 9.77 11.57 11.39
N SER A 497 8.57 11.71 11.97
CA SER A 497 8.43 12.29 13.31
C SER A 497 9.04 11.40 14.39
N GLN A 498 8.88 10.07 14.30
CA GLN A 498 9.45 9.13 15.25
C GLN A 498 10.99 9.08 15.15
N ILE A 499 11.53 9.08 13.93
CA ILE A 499 12.97 9.21 13.70
C ILE A 499 13.52 10.50 14.33
N ALA A 500 12.81 11.62 14.20
CA ALA A 500 13.23 12.89 14.81
C ALA A 500 13.30 12.79 16.35
N TYR A 501 12.31 12.18 16.99
CA TYR A 501 12.34 11.95 18.45
C TYR A 501 13.50 11.02 18.84
N MET A 502 13.75 9.94 18.09
CA MET A 502 14.89 9.07 18.37
C MET A 502 16.22 9.84 18.25
N LYS A 503 16.46 10.53 17.13
CA LYS A 503 17.70 11.28 16.88
C LYS A 503 17.96 12.39 17.89
N ALA A 504 16.92 12.94 18.51
CA ALA A 504 17.08 13.92 19.59
C ALA A 504 17.63 13.31 20.89
N ASN A 505 17.63 11.99 21.05
CA ASN A 505 17.99 11.28 22.28
C ASN A 505 19.17 10.31 22.11
N THR A 506 19.56 9.95 20.87
CA THR A 506 20.74 9.12 20.58
C THR A 506 21.32 9.44 19.22
N SER A 507 22.63 9.25 19.08
CA SER A 507 23.34 9.28 17.80
C SER A 507 23.32 7.93 17.06
N LYS A 508 22.92 6.85 17.75
CA LYS A 508 22.83 5.52 17.14
C LYS A 508 21.57 5.44 16.27
N ASN A 509 21.70 4.79 15.11
CA ASN A 509 20.52 4.41 14.32
C ASN A 509 20.01 3.06 14.84
N ILE A 510 18.94 3.09 15.62
CA ILE A 510 18.30 1.90 16.22
C ILE A 510 16.82 1.81 15.84
N PHE A 511 16.35 2.67 14.92
CA PHE A 511 14.95 2.81 14.58
C PHE A 511 14.52 1.81 13.51
N GLN A 512 13.57 0.97 13.86
CA GLN A 512 12.89 0.03 12.97
C GLN A 512 11.39 0.33 13.01
N PRO A 513 10.73 0.80 11.95
CA PRO A 513 9.28 0.95 11.95
C PRO A 513 8.60 -0.43 11.90
N ALA A 514 7.58 -0.63 12.74
CA ALA A 514 6.66 -1.75 12.56
C ALA A 514 5.51 -1.33 11.63
N MET A 515 5.23 -2.15 10.61
CA MET A 515 4.24 -1.94 9.56
C MET A 515 3.14 -2.99 9.68
N ILE A 516 1.88 -2.62 9.41
CA ILE A 516 0.81 -3.62 9.29
C ILE A 516 0.93 -4.29 7.92
N LEU A 517 1.23 -5.58 7.91
CA LEU A 517 1.13 -6.42 6.72
C LEU A 517 -0.26 -7.06 6.63
N LYS A 518 -0.72 -7.60 7.77
CA LYS A 518 -2.06 -8.18 7.91
C LYS A 518 -2.63 -7.87 9.30
N ASN A 519 -3.92 -7.60 9.38
CA ASN A 519 -4.64 -7.44 10.65
C ASN A 519 -6.04 -8.03 10.51
N GLY A 520 -6.27 -9.17 11.14
CA GLY A 520 -7.48 -9.96 10.94
C GLY A 520 -7.63 -10.38 9.47
N ALA A 521 -8.74 -10.00 8.84
CA ALA A 521 -8.99 -10.24 7.41
C ALA A 521 -8.34 -9.21 6.47
N ASN A 522 -7.87 -8.08 7.00
CA ASN A 522 -7.30 -7.00 6.19
C ASN A 522 -5.84 -7.30 5.86
N LEU A 523 -5.51 -7.26 4.58
CA LEU A 523 -4.17 -7.41 4.04
C LEU A 523 -3.74 -6.08 3.41
N MET A 524 -2.47 -5.69 3.58
CA MET A 524 -1.89 -4.52 2.92
C MET A 524 -1.87 -4.73 1.40
N SER A 525 -2.14 -3.67 0.64
CA SER A 525 -1.99 -3.75 -0.82
C SER A 525 -0.51 -3.72 -1.22
N PRO A 526 -0.13 -4.36 -2.34
CA PRO A 526 1.23 -4.31 -2.87
C PRO A 526 1.74 -2.89 -3.10
N GLN A 527 0.88 -2.00 -3.61
CA GLN A 527 1.23 -0.60 -3.82
C GLN A 527 1.59 0.11 -2.51
N MET A 528 0.75 -0.03 -1.47
CA MET A 528 1.00 0.59 -0.17
C MET A 528 2.26 0.02 0.50
N LEU A 529 2.48 -1.30 0.36
CA LEU A 529 3.70 -1.94 0.85
C LEU A 529 4.93 -1.34 0.17
N SER A 530 4.91 -1.19 -1.16
CA SER A 530 5.98 -0.56 -1.92
C SER A 530 6.27 0.87 -1.46
N GLU A 531 5.23 1.70 -1.36
CA GLU A 531 5.35 3.10 -0.93
C GLU A 531 6.03 3.20 0.45
N GLN A 532 5.60 2.38 1.41
CA GLN A 532 6.18 2.35 2.76
C GLN A 532 7.62 1.83 2.77
N LEU A 533 7.92 0.76 2.03
CA LEU A 533 9.27 0.23 1.90
C LEU A 533 10.24 1.23 1.24
N CYS A 534 9.80 1.93 0.20
CA CYS A 534 10.58 3.00 -0.43
C CYS A 534 10.88 4.13 0.55
N HIS A 535 9.88 4.57 1.33
CA HIS A 535 10.08 5.62 2.32
C HIS A 535 11.11 5.22 3.38
N ASN A 536 11.01 4.00 3.92
CA ASN A 536 11.97 3.48 4.91
C ASN A 536 13.41 3.55 4.40
N ARG A 537 13.64 3.18 3.14
CA ARG A 537 14.98 3.25 2.51
C ARG A 537 15.43 4.67 2.28
N LYS A 538 14.51 5.56 1.88
CA LYS A 538 14.79 6.97 1.66
C LYS A 538 15.26 7.68 2.93
N VAL A 539 14.68 7.37 4.09
CA VAL A 539 15.02 7.99 5.39
C VAL A 539 16.07 7.22 6.17
N GLY A 540 16.47 6.02 5.70
CA GLY A 540 17.54 5.21 6.26
C GLY A 540 17.20 4.56 7.59
N THR A 541 16.04 3.91 7.69
CA THR A 541 15.67 3.08 8.85
C THR A 541 16.54 1.83 8.92
N MET A 542 16.52 1.14 10.08
CA MET A 542 17.15 -0.18 10.25
C MET A 542 16.26 -1.30 9.70
N CYS A 543 15.88 -1.20 8.43
CA CYS A 543 14.80 -1.96 7.79
C CYS A 543 13.47 -1.82 8.52
N GLU A 544 12.64 -2.85 8.60
CA GLU A 544 11.29 -2.78 9.15
C GLU A 544 10.84 -4.11 9.75
N ALA A 545 9.77 -4.08 10.60
CA ALA A 545 9.10 -5.26 11.12
C ALA A 545 7.67 -5.36 10.55
N GLN A 546 7.30 -6.53 10.06
CA GLN A 546 5.99 -6.79 9.43
C GLN A 546 5.00 -7.40 10.41
N PHE A 547 3.87 -6.77 10.65
CA PHE A 547 2.81 -7.28 11.51
C PHE A 547 1.65 -7.78 10.65
N TRP A 548 1.37 -9.10 10.52
CA TRP A 548 2.01 -10.30 11.07
C TRP A 548 2.28 -11.32 9.95
N PHE A 549 2.94 -12.46 10.31
CA PHE A 549 3.47 -13.52 9.45
C PHE A 549 2.49 -14.04 8.39
N ASP A 550 1.23 -14.33 8.73
CA ASP A 550 0.28 -14.96 7.78
C ASP A 550 0.00 -14.08 6.52
N GLY A 551 0.38 -12.80 6.54
CA GLY A 551 0.35 -11.96 5.34
C GLY A 551 1.31 -12.43 4.25
N LEU A 552 2.40 -13.14 4.63
CA LEU A 552 3.40 -13.65 3.70
C LEU A 552 2.89 -14.83 2.85
N TRP A 553 1.78 -15.47 3.23
CA TRP A 553 1.17 -16.52 2.40
C TRP A 553 0.48 -15.98 1.15
N ASN A 554 0.24 -14.67 1.07
CA ASN A 554 -0.32 -14.04 -0.14
C ASN A 554 0.73 -13.92 -1.25
N GLU A 555 0.39 -14.35 -2.46
CA GLU A 555 1.31 -14.41 -3.59
C GLU A 555 1.81 -13.02 -4.04
N ASP A 556 0.93 -12.02 -4.08
CA ASP A 556 1.31 -10.67 -4.51
C ASP A 556 2.22 -9.99 -3.49
N ILE A 557 1.99 -10.22 -2.20
CA ILE A 557 2.87 -9.76 -1.13
C ILE A 557 4.25 -10.44 -1.22
N ARG A 558 4.29 -11.76 -1.48
CA ARG A 558 5.56 -12.47 -1.69
C ARG A 558 6.34 -11.91 -2.88
N LYS A 559 5.66 -11.61 -4.00
CA LYS A 559 6.29 -10.98 -5.16
C LYS A 559 6.94 -9.65 -4.79
N MET A 560 6.25 -8.83 -4.00
CA MET A 560 6.81 -7.55 -3.54
C MET A 560 8.05 -7.73 -2.67
N PHE A 561 8.02 -8.65 -1.70
CA PHE A 561 9.21 -8.90 -0.89
C PHE A 561 10.37 -9.48 -1.72
N LYS A 562 10.13 -10.35 -2.71
CA LYS A 562 11.18 -10.82 -3.64
C LYS A 562 11.83 -9.67 -4.43
N LEU A 563 11.06 -8.65 -4.80
CA LEU A 563 11.59 -7.46 -5.47
C LEU A 563 12.38 -6.56 -4.51
N PHE A 564 11.85 -6.32 -3.30
CA PHE A 564 12.47 -5.41 -2.34
C PHE A 564 13.58 -6.06 -1.51
N TYR A 565 13.47 -7.34 -1.22
CA TYR A 565 14.40 -8.13 -0.43
C TYR A 565 15.18 -9.12 -1.32
N SER A 566 15.63 -8.65 -2.49
CA SER A 566 16.29 -9.49 -3.51
C SER A 566 17.62 -10.12 -3.05
N TYR A 567 18.13 -9.75 -1.87
CA TYR A 567 19.38 -10.25 -1.30
C TYR A 567 19.28 -10.33 0.24
N PRO A 568 20.06 -11.22 0.89
CA PRO A 568 20.11 -11.28 2.34
C PRO A 568 20.78 -10.03 2.92
N VAL A 569 20.28 -9.56 4.07
CA VAL A 569 20.83 -8.41 4.80
C VAL A 569 21.51 -8.90 6.05
N GLU A 570 22.69 -8.36 6.31
CA GLU A 570 23.41 -8.63 7.55
C GLU A 570 22.69 -8.00 8.73
N PHE A 571 22.56 -8.76 9.81
CA PHE A 571 22.08 -8.23 11.08
C PHE A 571 23.11 -7.24 11.62
N PRO A 572 22.73 -6.02 12.07
CA PRO A 572 23.72 -5.04 12.47
C PRO A 572 24.50 -5.48 13.71
N GLU A 573 25.80 -5.24 13.69
CA GLU A 573 26.64 -5.28 14.90
C GLU A 573 26.38 -4.01 15.72
N LEU A 574 26.14 -4.15 17.05
CA LEU A 574 25.69 -3.09 17.95
C LEU A 574 26.83 -2.52 18.83
#